data_f8de941f1549a9bc0ae485e710a9d514
#
_entry.id   f8de941f1549a9bc0ae485e710a9d514
#
_cell.length_a   1.000
_cell.length_b   1.000
_cell.length_c   1.000
_cell.angle_alpha   90.00
_cell.angle_beta   90.00
_cell.angle_gamma   90.00
#
_symmetry.space_group_name_H-M   'P 1'
#
loop_
_entity.id
_entity.type
_entity.pdbx_description
1 polymer ?
#
loop_
_entity_poly.entity_id
_entity_poly.type
_entity_poly.pdbx_seq_one_letter_code
_entity_poly.pdbx_strand_id
1 'polypeptide(L)'
;MSYTRILYIAGFLPLAVIFYHIVPKRFRKYALLLINMAFYFNWSRKLVVIYLASSIFVYMSCWLLDKIELKEKDKCIKKRKKNVVTFFSIVFLLVVLFKLKYWNFFIEIFNSFFSSNLQVKRLILPLGISYYSLQLISLIVDVKTNKIKNPSLVDVLVYTSFFPTIVLGPITRFKEVVPQIRKADGASFNDLKEGFIRIFWGLLKKSAIADGIAPVVALIFKSYTHIGSISLLGIGLCTLQIYMDFSGSVDMAIGSAKLLGITLPENFNQPFFAKDASEFWRRWHMTLGHFFRDYIFYPISLAKPVQKMSKWTKKHINKSVARLVGPIIALFFVWLANGLWHGPQSTYILYGLYYFIFILLDLLLEKPMQSFYQKTGVSSDSFGVKTLRFIKLIIIVCLGEALFLSPNLSAFGMMVKSIFSNFRGQELSAFLSIVSVTKAEWLVVGIGFVLVSLFNIAKEKGWDWKQSFFSSHGSIQVLVMYGLVVAYILFATYGPGFDHVAMMYAGF
;
A
#
# COMPACT_ATOMS: atom_id res chain seq x y z
N MET A 1 1.68 17.25 -9.02
CA MET A 1 0.74 17.81 -8.00
C MET A 1 0.53 16.72 -6.94
N SER A 2 1.11 16.87 -5.73
CA SER A 2 0.93 15.90 -4.62
C SER A 2 -0.43 16.12 -3.95
N TYR A 3 -1.04 15.08 -3.37
CA TYR A 3 -2.31 15.18 -2.62
C TYR A 3 -2.21 16.10 -1.40
N THR A 4 -1.02 16.30 -0.85
CA THR A 4 -0.76 17.17 0.31
C THR A 4 -0.55 18.63 -0.04
N ARG A 5 -0.41 18.98 -1.32
CA ARG A 5 -0.23 20.38 -1.71
C ARG A 5 -1.54 21.15 -1.65
N ILE A 6 -1.47 22.39 -1.16
CA ILE A 6 -2.62 23.32 -1.12
C ILE A 6 -3.28 23.42 -2.50
N LEU A 7 -2.49 23.44 -3.59
CA LEU A 7 -3.02 23.48 -4.95
C LEU A 7 -3.91 22.27 -5.29
N TYR A 8 -3.63 21.07 -4.72
CA TYR A 8 -4.53 19.93 -4.88
C TYR A 8 -5.81 20.09 -4.06
N ILE A 9 -5.68 20.44 -2.78
CA ILE A 9 -6.78 20.45 -1.80
C ILE A 9 -7.73 21.62 -2.06
N ALA A 10 -7.19 22.82 -2.26
CA ALA A 10 -7.98 24.04 -2.41
C ALA A 10 -8.25 24.44 -3.88
N GLY A 11 -7.50 23.87 -4.83
CA GLY A 11 -7.66 24.18 -6.25
C GLY A 11 -8.24 23.00 -7.05
N PHE A 12 -7.40 22.01 -7.34
CA PHE A 12 -7.76 20.93 -8.27
C PHE A 12 -8.97 20.11 -7.79
N LEU A 13 -8.98 19.65 -6.54
CA LEU A 13 -10.02 18.75 -6.03
C LEU A 13 -11.41 19.42 -6.00
N PRO A 14 -11.60 20.64 -5.44
CA PRO A 14 -12.88 21.33 -5.51
C PRO A 14 -13.35 21.56 -6.95
N LEU A 15 -12.49 22.01 -7.85
CA LEU A 15 -12.84 22.22 -9.25
C LEU A 15 -13.23 20.91 -9.94
N ALA A 16 -12.51 19.81 -9.67
CA ALA A 16 -12.82 18.49 -10.21
C ALA A 16 -14.19 17.99 -9.71
N VAL A 17 -14.48 18.15 -8.42
CA VAL A 17 -15.77 17.76 -7.81
C VAL A 17 -16.90 18.60 -8.39
N ILE A 18 -16.77 19.92 -8.44
CA ILE A 18 -17.78 20.83 -9.01
C ILE A 18 -18.03 20.48 -10.47
N PHE A 19 -16.98 20.35 -11.28
CA PHE A 19 -17.12 20.02 -12.70
C PHE A 19 -17.82 18.68 -12.89
N TYR A 20 -17.44 17.64 -12.12
CA TYR A 20 -18.05 16.31 -12.19
C TYR A 20 -19.56 16.35 -11.88
N HIS A 21 -20.01 17.14 -10.90
CA HIS A 21 -21.41 17.20 -10.48
C HIS A 21 -22.29 18.08 -11.40
N ILE A 22 -21.72 19.15 -11.99
CA ILE A 22 -22.43 20.01 -12.94
C ILE A 22 -22.72 19.26 -14.25
N VAL A 23 -21.80 18.40 -14.68
CA VAL A 23 -21.97 17.63 -15.92
C VAL A 23 -23.18 16.68 -15.81
N PRO A 24 -24.08 16.63 -16.81
CA PRO A 24 -25.22 15.71 -16.84
C PRO A 24 -24.77 14.26 -16.66
N LYS A 25 -25.55 13.47 -15.91
CA LYS A 25 -25.24 12.09 -15.49
C LYS A 25 -24.69 11.22 -16.63
N ARG A 26 -25.27 11.28 -17.83
CA ARG A 26 -24.85 10.52 -19.02
C ARG A 26 -23.42 10.81 -19.47
N PHE A 27 -22.86 11.97 -19.14
CA PHE A 27 -21.52 12.41 -19.55
C PHE A 27 -20.51 12.36 -18.41
N ARG A 28 -20.89 12.12 -17.16
CA ARG A 28 -20.00 12.13 -15.98
C ARG A 28 -18.81 11.20 -16.13
N LYS A 29 -18.98 10.04 -16.76
CA LYS A 29 -17.88 9.11 -17.02
C LYS A 29 -16.80 9.74 -17.91
N TYR A 30 -17.19 10.49 -18.92
CA TYR A 30 -16.24 11.18 -19.82
C TYR A 30 -15.64 12.41 -19.13
N ALA A 31 -16.42 13.13 -18.32
CA ALA A 31 -15.90 14.22 -17.49
C ALA A 31 -14.83 13.69 -16.52
N LEU A 32 -15.07 12.55 -15.88
CA LEU A 32 -14.10 11.91 -15.00
C LEU A 32 -12.84 11.50 -15.75
N LEU A 33 -12.96 10.95 -16.99
CA LEU A 33 -11.79 10.67 -17.82
C LEU A 33 -11.00 11.93 -18.11
N LEU A 34 -11.65 13.04 -18.46
CA LEU A 34 -10.98 14.31 -18.71
C LEU A 34 -10.24 14.82 -17.46
N ILE A 35 -10.89 14.80 -16.30
CA ILE A 35 -10.28 15.15 -15.01
C ILE A 35 -9.03 14.29 -14.74
N ASN A 36 -9.15 12.98 -14.90
CA ASN A 36 -8.05 12.03 -14.71
C ASN A 36 -6.88 12.32 -15.66
N MET A 37 -7.16 12.59 -16.94
CA MET A 37 -6.14 12.90 -17.94
C MET A 37 -5.46 14.25 -17.64
N ALA A 38 -6.21 15.26 -17.20
CA ALA A 38 -5.65 16.54 -16.79
C ALA A 38 -4.71 16.39 -15.59
N PHE A 39 -5.13 15.58 -14.57
CA PHE A 39 -4.29 15.26 -13.43
C PHE A 39 -3.01 14.50 -13.84
N TYR A 40 -3.16 13.47 -14.67
CA TYR A 40 -2.05 12.65 -15.14
C TYR A 40 -1.05 13.45 -15.98
N PHE A 41 -1.54 14.27 -16.91
CA PHE A 41 -0.71 15.11 -17.78
C PHE A 41 0.07 16.16 -16.97
N ASN A 42 -0.57 16.77 -15.98
CA ASN A 42 0.10 17.75 -15.10
C ASN A 42 1.28 17.12 -14.33
N TRP A 43 1.18 15.83 -13.99
CA TRP A 43 2.24 15.12 -13.25
C TRP A 43 3.31 14.51 -14.16
N SER A 44 2.90 13.76 -15.19
CA SER A 44 3.77 12.90 -16.00
C SER A 44 4.02 13.42 -17.41
N ARG A 45 3.38 14.51 -17.84
CA ARG A 45 3.56 15.13 -19.16
C ARG A 45 3.62 14.09 -20.31
N LYS A 46 4.75 14.01 -21.03
CA LYS A 46 4.94 13.11 -22.18
C LYS A 46 4.83 11.62 -21.84
N LEU A 47 5.01 11.24 -20.57
CA LEU A 47 4.93 9.83 -20.15
C LEU A 47 3.49 9.29 -20.10
N VAL A 48 2.48 10.14 -20.27
CA VAL A 48 1.08 9.73 -20.49
C VAL A 48 0.95 8.76 -21.67
N VAL A 49 1.83 8.86 -22.67
CA VAL A 49 1.84 7.96 -23.84
C VAL A 49 2.08 6.51 -23.43
N ILE A 50 2.98 6.25 -22.48
CA ILE A 50 3.27 4.88 -22.00
C ILE A 50 2.04 4.30 -21.28
N TYR A 51 1.39 5.11 -20.46
CA TYR A 51 0.16 4.75 -19.79
C TYR A 51 -0.96 4.40 -20.80
N LEU A 52 -1.19 5.30 -21.80
CA LEU A 52 -2.20 5.09 -22.83
C LEU A 52 -1.90 3.85 -23.67
N ALA A 53 -0.66 3.67 -24.12
CA ALA A 53 -0.24 2.50 -24.90
C ALA A 53 -0.49 1.18 -24.11
N SER A 54 -0.11 1.15 -22.83
CA SER A 54 -0.35 -0.03 -21.96
C SER A 54 -1.83 -0.32 -21.79
N SER A 55 -2.65 0.71 -21.57
CA SER A 55 -4.10 0.59 -21.35
C SER A 55 -4.83 0.15 -22.65
N ILE A 56 -4.46 0.71 -23.80
CA ILE A 56 -5.00 0.32 -25.11
C ILE A 56 -4.62 -1.13 -25.43
N PHE A 57 -3.35 -1.50 -25.23
CA PHE A 57 -2.89 -2.87 -25.46
C PHE A 57 -3.68 -3.88 -24.62
N VAL A 58 -3.92 -3.58 -23.33
CA VAL A 58 -4.71 -4.45 -22.46
C VAL A 58 -6.19 -4.48 -22.88
N TYR A 59 -6.76 -3.35 -23.27
CA TYR A 59 -8.10 -3.32 -23.82
C TYR A 59 -8.23 -4.25 -25.05
N MET A 60 -7.27 -4.18 -26.01
CA MET A 60 -7.27 -5.08 -27.16
C MET A 60 -7.11 -6.55 -26.77
N SER A 61 -6.28 -6.84 -25.76
CA SER A 61 -6.14 -8.19 -25.21
C SER A 61 -7.45 -8.69 -24.59
N CYS A 62 -8.17 -7.85 -23.82
CA CYS A 62 -9.47 -8.19 -23.27
C CYS A 62 -10.51 -8.45 -24.35
N TRP A 63 -10.58 -7.60 -25.37
CA TRP A 63 -11.44 -7.79 -26.53
C TRP A 63 -11.16 -9.11 -27.27
N LEU A 64 -9.87 -9.47 -27.43
CA LEU A 64 -9.48 -10.74 -28.04
C LEU A 64 -9.90 -11.94 -27.17
N LEU A 65 -9.75 -11.84 -25.84
CA LEU A 65 -10.21 -12.86 -24.90
C LEU A 65 -11.71 -13.08 -24.97
N ASP A 66 -12.50 -12.01 -25.05
CA ASP A 66 -13.96 -12.08 -25.22
C ASP A 66 -14.34 -12.68 -26.57
N LYS A 67 -13.64 -12.31 -27.66
CA LYS A 67 -13.84 -12.95 -28.98
C LYS A 67 -13.55 -14.46 -28.97
N ILE A 68 -12.46 -14.88 -28.30
CA ILE A 68 -12.14 -16.31 -28.16
C ILE A 68 -13.23 -17.02 -27.37
N GLU A 69 -13.74 -16.39 -26.29
CA GLU A 69 -14.83 -16.96 -25.48
C GLU A 69 -16.09 -17.22 -26.31
N LEU A 70 -16.46 -16.28 -27.18
CA LEU A 70 -17.69 -16.35 -27.99
C LEU A 70 -17.55 -17.28 -29.20
N LYS A 71 -16.42 -17.25 -29.91
CA LYS A 71 -16.27 -17.94 -31.20
C LYS A 71 -15.74 -19.36 -31.08
N GLU A 72 -14.89 -19.65 -30.09
CA GLU A 72 -14.30 -20.97 -29.97
C GLU A 72 -15.20 -21.93 -29.22
N LYS A 73 -15.63 -23.01 -29.89
CA LYS A 73 -16.48 -24.04 -29.31
C LYS A 73 -15.71 -25.13 -28.56
N ASP A 74 -14.55 -25.49 -29.05
CA ASP A 74 -13.69 -26.48 -28.38
C ASP A 74 -13.10 -25.93 -27.08
N LYS A 75 -13.43 -26.58 -25.97
CA LYS A 75 -13.01 -26.15 -24.63
C LYS A 75 -11.47 -26.19 -24.44
N CYS A 76 -10.79 -27.14 -25.05
CA CYS A 76 -9.34 -27.30 -24.91
C CYS A 76 -8.60 -26.21 -25.70
N ILE A 77 -8.99 -26.02 -26.96
CA ILE A 77 -8.45 -24.97 -27.85
C ILE A 77 -8.76 -23.59 -27.25
N LYS A 78 -9.99 -23.34 -26.81
CA LYS A 78 -10.39 -22.11 -26.11
C LYS A 78 -9.45 -21.80 -24.94
N LYS A 79 -9.27 -22.76 -24.02
CA LYS A 79 -8.40 -22.62 -22.85
C LYS A 79 -6.95 -22.32 -23.26
N ARG A 80 -6.43 -23.01 -24.27
CA ARG A 80 -5.07 -22.80 -24.80
C ARG A 80 -4.91 -21.40 -25.36
N LYS A 81 -5.81 -20.96 -26.24
CA LYS A 81 -5.78 -19.61 -26.84
C LYS A 81 -5.88 -18.52 -25.76
N LYS A 82 -6.81 -18.64 -24.80
CA LYS A 82 -6.93 -17.68 -23.68
C LYS A 82 -5.66 -17.63 -22.83
N ASN A 83 -5.03 -18.77 -22.56
CA ASN A 83 -3.78 -18.83 -21.80
C ASN A 83 -2.64 -18.10 -22.56
N VAL A 84 -2.52 -18.30 -23.87
CA VAL A 84 -1.49 -17.64 -24.69
C VAL A 84 -1.67 -16.13 -24.68
N VAL A 85 -2.88 -15.63 -24.96
CA VAL A 85 -3.17 -14.18 -24.92
C VAL A 85 -2.84 -13.60 -23.56
N THR A 86 -3.33 -14.23 -22.47
CA THR A 86 -3.09 -13.76 -21.10
C THR A 86 -1.58 -13.74 -20.78
N PHE A 87 -0.84 -14.79 -21.14
CA PHE A 87 0.60 -14.88 -20.91
C PHE A 87 1.36 -13.74 -21.58
N PHE A 88 1.15 -13.54 -22.87
CA PHE A 88 1.83 -12.47 -23.61
C PHE A 88 1.44 -11.08 -23.10
N SER A 89 0.18 -10.89 -22.71
CA SER A 89 -0.27 -9.60 -22.14
C SER A 89 0.39 -9.28 -20.81
N ILE A 90 0.50 -10.27 -19.92
CA ILE A 90 1.18 -10.09 -18.62
C ILE A 90 2.68 -9.89 -18.84
N VAL A 91 3.31 -10.68 -19.72
CA VAL A 91 4.74 -10.53 -20.05
C VAL A 91 5.02 -9.13 -20.61
N PHE A 92 4.19 -8.61 -21.51
CA PHE A 92 4.34 -7.25 -22.03
C PHE A 92 4.34 -6.20 -20.91
N LEU A 93 3.35 -6.25 -19.98
CA LEU A 93 3.28 -5.33 -18.86
C LEU A 93 4.49 -5.45 -17.93
N LEU A 94 4.94 -6.68 -17.65
CA LEU A 94 6.12 -6.93 -16.83
C LEU A 94 7.41 -6.44 -17.52
N VAL A 95 7.55 -6.60 -18.84
CA VAL A 95 8.69 -6.07 -19.59
C VAL A 95 8.74 -4.54 -19.57
N VAL A 96 7.57 -3.88 -19.74
CA VAL A 96 7.48 -2.41 -19.62
C VAL A 96 7.88 -1.97 -18.22
N LEU A 97 7.34 -2.62 -17.19
CA LEU A 97 7.67 -2.32 -15.78
C LEU A 97 9.16 -2.57 -15.50
N PHE A 98 9.69 -3.72 -15.95
CA PHE A 98 11.11 -4.09 -15.79
C PHE A 98 12.02 -3.04 -16.42
N LYS A 99 11.78 -2.69 -17.70
CA LYS A 99 12.60 -1.71 -18.41
C LYS A 99 12.61 -0.35 -17.76
N LEU A 100 11.47 0.10 -17.22
CA LEU A 100 11.36 1.44 -16.66
C LEU A 100 11.82 1.50 -15.19
N LYS A 101 11.51 0.48 -14.38
CA LYS A 101 11.74 0.52 -12.93
C LYS A 101 12.99 -0.24 -12.49
N TYR A 102 13.32 -1.38 -13.13
CA TYR A 102 14.35 -2.29 -12.64
C TYR A 102 15.61 -2.35 -13.50
N TRP A 103 15.60 -1.79 -14.71
CA TRP A 103 16.70 -1.88 -15.67
C TRP A 103 18.03 -1.43 -15.08
N ASN A 104 18.07 -0.27 -14.43
CA ASN A 104 19.28 0.28 -13.84
C ASN A 104 19.82 -0.60 -12.70
N PHE A 105 18.95 -1.12 -11.86
CA PHE A 105 19.33 -2.03 -10.76
C PHE A 105 20.03 -3.29 -11.28
N PHE A 106 19.54 -3.87 -12.37
CA PHE A 106 20.18 -5.01 -12.97
C PHE A 106 21.51 -4.66 -13.69
N ILE A 107 21.63 -3.46 -14.28
CA ILE A 107 22.91 -2.97 -14.80
C ILE A 107 23.92 -2.79 -13.66
N GLU A 108 23.53 -2.21 -12.53
CA GLU A 108 24.41 -2.02 -11.38
C GLU A 108 24.89 -3.37 -10.81
N ILE A 109 23.99 -4.34 -10.66
CA ILE A 109 24.36 -5.70 -10.27
C ILE A 109 25.32 -6.32 -11.29
N PHE A 110 25.01 -6.24 -12.58
CA PHE A 110 25.86 -6.78 -13.65
C PHE A 110 27.26 -6.14 -13.63
N ASN A 111 27.32 -4.80 -13.53
CA ASN A 111 28.59 -4.08 -13.43
C ASN A 111 29.42 -4.53 -12.22
N SER A 112 28.74 -4.75 -11.07
CA SER A 112 29.40 -5.21 -9.83
C SER A 112 29.97 -6.63 -9.97
N PHE A 113 29.22 -7.55 -10.63
CA PHE A 113 29.67 -8.94 -10.78
C PHE A 113 30.74 -9.13 -11.88
N PHE A 114 30.63 -8.38 -12.96
CA PHE A 114 31.48 -8.58 -14.15
C PHE A 114 32.51 -7.45 -14.33
N SER A 115 32.64 -6.52 -13.36
CA SER A 115 33.50 -5.34 -13.43
C SER A 115 33.33 -4.57 -14.75
N SER A 116 32.11 -4.53 -15.28
CA SER A 116 31.76 -3.85 -16.53
C SER A 116 31.33 -2.39 -16.23
N ASN A 117 31.39 -1.52 -17.26
CA ASN A 117 31.04 -0.10 -17.17
C ASN A 117 29.79 0.23 -18.02
N LEU A 118 28.76 -0.60 -17.98
CA LEU A 118 27.52 -0.29 -18.68
C LEU A 118 26.87 0.96 -18.08
N GLN A 119 26.47 1.89 -18.96
CA GLN A 119 25.91 3.16 -18.53
C GLN A 119 24.49 3.00 -17.95
N VAL A 120 24.30 3.52 -16.73
CA VAL A 120 23.01 3.68 -16.09
C VAL A 120 22.29 4.87 -16.71
N LYS A 121 21.08 4.67 -17.23
CA LYS A 121 20.27 5.72 -17.86
C LYS A 121 19.29 6.31 -16.85
N ARG A 122 19.19 7.65 -16.77
CA ARG A 122 18.13 8.30 -15.99
C ARG A 122 16.77 8.07 -16.67
N LEU A 123 16.05 7.05 -16.23
CA LEU A 123 14.68 6.78 -16.66
C LEU A 123 13.70 7.49 -15.74
N ILE A 124 12.82 8.31 -16.30
CA ILE A 124 11.75 8.95 -15.56
C ILE A 124 10.57 7.98 -15.56
N LEU A 125 10.04 7.66 -14.38
CA LEU A 125 8.91 6.76 -14.21
C LEU A 125 7.59 7.47 -14.51
N PRO A 126 6.68 6.86 -15.29
CA PRO A 126 5.31 7.33 -15.39
C PRO A 126 4.61 7.24 -14.03
N LEU A 127 3.76 8.23 -13.73
CA LEU A 127 2.96 8.25 -12.51
C LEU A 127 2.17 6.94 -12.36
N GLY A 128 2.26 6.33 -11.19
CA GLY A 128 1.45 5.18 -10.83
C GLY A 128 1.73 3.90 -11.62
N ILE A 129 2.89 3.79 -12.32
CA ILE A 129 3.18 2.61 -13.16
C ILE A 129 3.06 1.29 -12.39
N SER A 130 3.48 1.24 -11.13
CA SER A 130 3.35 0.06 -10.28
C SER A 130 1.88 -0.25 -9.98
N TYR A 131 1.06 0.77 -9.74
CA TYR A 131 -0.37 0.63 -9.43
C TYR A 131 -1.20 0.22 -10.66
N TYR A 132 -1.13 1.00 -11.75
CA TYR A 132 -1.93 0.68 -12.93
C TYR A 132 -1.50 -0.63 -13.60
N SER A 133 -0.23 -1.03 -13.49
CA SER A 133 0.20 -2.35 -14.00
C SER A 133 -0.49 -3.49 -13.26
N LEU A 134 -0.59 -3.43 -11.92
CA LEU A 134 -1.35 -4.42 -11.16
C LEU A 134 -2.83 -4.41 -11.52
N GLN A 135 -3.43 -3.23 -11.68
CA GLN A 135 -4.83 -3.09 -12.10
C GLN A 135 -5.06 -3.70 -13.48
N LEU A 136 -4.18 -3.46 -14.46
CA LEU A 136 -4.25 -4.02 -15.80
C LEU A 136 -4.06 -5.55 -15.80
N ILE A 137 -3.11 -6.08 -15.02
CA ILE A 137 -2.92 -7.53 -14.84
C ILE A 137 -4.19 -8.16 -14.25
N SER A 138 -4.77 -7.54 -13.22
CA SER A 138 -6.01 -8.06 -12.63
C SER A 138 -7.17 -8.08 -13.63
N LEU A 139 -7.30 -7.05 -14.44
CA LEU A 139 -8.34 -6.96 -15.47
C LEU A 139 -8.21 -8.09 -16.50
N ILE A 140 -7.00 -8.32 -17.04
CA ILE A 140 -6.74 -9.40 -18.01
C ILE A 140 -7.14 -10.76 -17.42
N VAL A 141 -6.75 -11.03 -16.17
CA VAL A 141 -7.05 -12.31 -15.50
C VAL A 141 -8.56 -12.44 -15.21
N ASP A 142 -9.22 -11.36 -14.83
CA ASP A 142 -10.65 -11.37 -14.54
C ASP A 142 -11.50 -11.52 -15.83
N VAL A 143 -11.07 -10.96 -16.96
CA VAL A 143 -11.69 -11.21 -18.28
C VAL A 143 -11.43 -12.65 -18.73
N LYS A 144 -10.19 -13.16 -18.60
CA LYS A 144 -9.87 -14.56 -18.91
C LYS A 144 -10.77 -15.54 -18.16
N THR A 145 -11.08 -15.24 -16.89
CA THR A 145 -11.89 -16.09 -16.02
C THR A 145 -13.39 -15.81 -16.10
N ASN A 146 -13.82 -14.99 -17.06
CA ASN A 146 -15.21 -14.57 -17.29
C ASN A 146 -15.89 -13.84 -16.12
N LYS A 147 -15.10 -13.28 -15.17
CA LYS A 147 -15.61 -12.44 -14.08
C LYS A 147 -15.99 -11.04 -14.60
N ILE A 148 -15.35 -10.60 -15.67
CA ILE A 148 -15.62 -9.34 -16.38
C ILE A 148 -15.83 -9.68 -17.84
N LYS A 149 -16.81 -9.03 -18.49
CA LYS A 149 -17.14 -9.21 -19.90
C LYS A 149 -17.21 -7.84 -20.57
N ASN A 150 -16.71 -7.76 -21.80
CA ASN A 150 -16.79 -6.59 -22.68
C ASN A 150 -16.44 -5.25 -21.98
N PRO A 151 -15.26 -5.08 -21.36
CA PRO A 151 -14.87 -3.79 -20.87
C PRO A 151 -14.71 -2.81 -22.04
N SER A 152 -15.29 -1.60 -21.97
CA SER A 152 -15.05 -0.59 -23.00
C SER A 152 -13.67 0.07 -22.79
N LEU A 153 -13.10 0.65 -23.86
CA LEU A 153 -11.83 1.37 -23.75
C LEU A 153 -11.90 2.52 -22.73
N VAL A 154 -13.04 3.25 -22.72
CA VAL A 154 -13.25 4.35 -21.78
C VAL A 154 -13.26 3.83 -20.33
N ASP A 155 -13.88 2.66 -20.08
CA ASP A 155 -13.88 2.08 -18.73
C ASP A 155 -12.47 1.69 -18.28
N VAL A 156 -11.67 1.10 -19.18
CA VAL A 156 -10.27 0.75 -18.88
C VAL A 156 -9.47 2.01 -18.56
N LEU A 157 -9.59 3.05 -19.38
CA LEU A 157 -8.87 4.30 -19.19
C LEU A 157 -9.28 5.01 -17.90
N VAL A 158 -10.59 5.15 -17.62
CA VAL A 158 -11.06 5.80 -16.38
C VAL A 158 -10.62 5.03 -15.14
N TYR A 159 -10.71 3.69 -15.19
CA TYR A 159 -10.33 2.83 -14.08
C TYR A 159 -8.86 2.94 -13.71
N THR A 160 -7.97 2.87 -14.71
CA THR A 160 -6.53 2.82 -14.48
C THR A 160 -5.90 4.20 -14.28
N SER A 161 -6.57 5.28 -14.70
CA SER A 161 -6.14 6.67 -14.45
C SER A 161 -6.85 7.33 -13.28
N PHE A 162 -7.70 6.63 -12.55
CA PHE A 162 -8.54 7.21 -11.51
C PHE A 162 -7.72 8.03 -10.51
N PHE A 163 -7.81 9.36 -10.62
CA PHE A 163 -6.87 10.28 -9.96
C PHE A 163 -6.81 10.12 -8.44
N PRO A 164 -7.89 9.72 -7.71
CA PRO A 164 -7.77 9.52 -6.27
C PRO A 164 -6.86 8.34 -5.89
N THR A 165 -6.67 7.35 -6.76
CA THR A 165 -5.93 6.12 -6.42
C THR A 165 -4.60 5.95 -7.16
N ILE A 166 -4.36 6.72 -8.22
CA ILE A 166 -3.23 6.48 -9.11
C ILE A 166 -1.86 6.74 -8.46
N VAL A 167 -1.78 7.63 -7.48
CA VAL A 167 -0.53 7.97 -6.78
C VAL A 167 -0.29 7.01 -5.61
N LEU A 168 -1.30 6.83 -4.75
CA LEU A 168 -1.14 6.19 -3.44
C LEU A 168 -2.49 5.75 -2.83
N GLY A 169 -3.39 5.26 -3.64
CA GLY A 169 -4.70 4.80 -3.16
C GLY A 169 -4.78 3.29 -2.92
N PRO A 170 -5.93 2.79 -2.51
CA PRO A 170 -6.21 1.37 -2.51
C PRO A 170 -6.05 0.78 -3.92
N ILE A 171 -5.45 -0.42 -4.02
CA ILE A 171 -5.39 -1.16 -5.30
C ILE A 171 -6.77 -1.76 -5.57
N THR A 172 -7.58 -1.01 -6.30
CA THR A 172 -8.97 -1.36 -6.57
C THR A 172 -9.10 -2.44 -7.64
N ARG A 173 -10.28 -3.07 -7.71
CA ARG A 173 -10.66 -4.01 -8.78
C ARG A 173 -11.62 -3.33 -9.75
N PHE A 174 -11.50 -3.69 -11.02
CA PHE A 174 -12.40 -3.19 -12.07
C PHE A 174 -13.89 -3.41 -11.71
N LYS A 175 -14.22 -4.60 -11.20
CA LYS A 175 -15.60 -4.97 -10.79
C LYS A 175 -16.13 -4.16 -9.60
N GLU A 176 -15.28 -3.52 -8.81
CA GLU A 176 -15.66 -2.74 -7.63
C GLU A 176 -15.91 -1.27 -7.98
N VAL A 177 -15.10 -0.69 -8.86
CA VAL A 177 -15.10 0.75 -9.14
C VAL A 177 -15.88 1.09 -10.41
N VAL A 178 -15.69 0.33 -11.51
CA VAL A 178 -16.29 0.68 -12.79
C VAL A 178 -17.83 0.64 -12.80
N PRO A 179 -18.51 -0.28 -12.10
CA PRO A 179 -19.96 -0.22 -11.99
C PRO A 179 -20.46 1.08 -11.35
N GLN A 180 -19.78 1.60 -10.34
CA GLN A 180 -20.11 2.88 -9.68
C GLN A 180 -19.87 4.06 -10.65
N ILE A 181 -18.75 4.04 -11.39
CA ILE A 181 -18.45 5.06 -12.42
C ILE A 181 -19.49 5.06 -13.54
N ARG A 182 -19.94 3.87 -13.98
CA ARG A 182 -20.99 3.74 -15.01
C ARG A 182 -22.35 4.23 -14.52
N LYS A 183 -22.67 3.95 -13.25
CA LYS A 183 -23.91 4.41 -12.61
C LYS A 183 -23.93 5.93 -12.48
N ALA A 184 -22.78 6.54 -12.20
CA ALA A 184 -22.55 8.00 -12.19
C ALA A 184 -23.57 8.79 -11.33
N ASP A 185 -24.00 8.24 -10.17
CA ASP A 185 -25.02 8.88 -9.33
C ASP A 185 -24.53 10.21 -8.72
N GLY A 186 -23.22 10.35 -8.54
CA GLY A 186 -22.61 11.48 -7.82
C GLY A 186 -22.65 11.27 -6.30
N ALA A 187 -22.11 12.24 -5.58
CA ALA A 187 -22.05 12.21 -4.12
C ALA A 187 -23.36 12.73 -3.50
N SER A 188 -23.87 12.03 -2.50
CA SER A 188 -24.88 12.56 -1.58
C SER A 188 -24.26 13.58 -0.63
N PHE A 189 -25.09 14.34 0.10
CA PHE A 189 -24.57 15.29 1.09
C PHE A 189 -23.78 14.59 2.22
N ASN A 190 -24.19 13.40 2.59
CA ASN A 190 -23.46 12.57 3.54
C ASN A 190 -22.12 12.08 2.99
N ASP A 191 -22.06 11.74 1.70
CA ASP A 191 -20.79 11.38 1.04
C ASP A 191 -19.82 12.57 1.01
N LEU A 192 -20.32 13.79 0.80
CA LEU A 192 -19.49 15.00 0.84
C LEU A 192 -18.91 15.23 2.25
N LYS A 193 -19.72 15.10 3.30
CA LYS A 193 -19.26 15.20 4.69
C LYS A 193 -18.23 14.12 5.03
N GLU A 194 -18.55 12.85 4.69
CA GLU A 194 -17.63 11.73 4.93
C GLU A 194 -16.30 11.94 4.21
N GLY A 195 -16.35 12.30 2.91
CA GLY A 195 -15.17 12.58 2.11
C GLY A 195 -14.31 13.70 2.69
N PHE A 196 -14.95 14.78 3.12
CA PHE A 196 -14.29 15.92 3.77
C PHE A 196 -13.55 15.50 5.06
N ILE A 197 -14.24 14.81 5.97
CA ILE A 197 -13.64 14.34 7.24
C ILE A 197 -12.46 13.41 6.96
N ARG A 198 -12.61 12.47 6.01
CA ARG A 198 -11.54 11.55 5.65
C ARG A 198 -10.30 12.27 5.10
N ILE A 199 -10.49 13.28 4.26
CA ILE A 199 -9.39 14.06 3.70
C ILE A 199 -8.63 14.78 4.81
N PHE A 200 -9.33 15.53 5.67
CA PHE A 200 -8.67 16.30 6.72
C PHE A 200 -8.05 15.43 7.81
N TRP A 201 -8.69 14.31 8.17
CA TRP A 201 -8.09 13.31 9.04
C TRP A 201 -6.81 12.73 8.45
N GLY A 202 -6.80 12.41 7.15
CA GLY A 202 -5.63 11.94 6.42
C GLY A 202 -4.51 12.99 6.36
N LEU A 203 -4.88 14.25 6.10
CA LEU A 203 -3.95 15.38 6.12
C LEU A 203 -3.29 15.59 7.46
N LEU A 204 -4.03 15.52 8.56
CA LEU A 204 -3.48 15.62 9.92
C LEU A 204 -2.48 14.50 10.21
N LYS A 205 -2.82 13.25 9.89
CA LYS A 205 -1.87 12.13 10.04
C LYS A 205 -0.59 12.34 9.22
N LYS A 206 -0.74 12.75 7.97
CA LYS A 206 0.40 12.97 7.07
C LYS A 206 1.20 14.21 7.47
N SER A 207 0.56 15.38 7.52
CA SER A 207 1.27 16.66 7.62
C SER A 207 1.64 17.04 9.05
N ALA A 208 0.82 16.71 10.07
CA ALA A 208 1.15 17.06 11.44
C ALA A 208 2.03 16.01 12.14
N ILE A 209 1.86 14.72 11.80
CA ILE A 209 2.59 13.65 12.48
C ILE A 209 3.76 13.14 11.62
N ALA A 210 3.46 12.58 10.44
CA ALA A 210 4.50 11.93 9.63
C ALA A 210 5.54 12.92 9.13
N ASP A 211 5.13 14.08 8.59
CA ASP A 211 6.05 15.10 8.08
C ASP A 211 6.79 15.81 9.21
N GLY A 212 6.16 15.97 10.38
CA GLY A 212 6.81 16.55 11.55
C GLY A 212 8.01 15.75 12.06
N ILE A 213 7.99 14.41 11.93
CA ILE A 213 9.12 13.56 12.35
C ILE A 213 10.05 13.15 11.21
N ALA A 214 9.67 13.38 9.96
CA ALA A 214 10.43 12.95 8.79
C ALA A 214 11.89 13.45 8.76
N PRO A 215 12.20 14.71 9.10
CA PRO A 215 13.59 15.20 9.13
C PRO A 215 14.45 14.45 10.15
N VAL A 216 13.88 14.12 11.31
CA VAL A 216 14.55 13.37 12.38
C VAL A 216 14.87 11.96 11.92
N VAL A 217 13.90 11.27 11.36
CA VAL A 217 14.08 9.91 10.83
C VAL A 217 15.13 9.90 9.72
N ALA A 218 15.05 10.83 8.77
CA ALA A 218 16.02 10.93 7.69
C ALA A 218 17.46 11.17 8.23
N LEU A 219 17.62 12.04 9.23
CA LEU A 219 18.91 12.32 9.85
C LEU A 219 19.48 11.08 10.57
N ILE A 220 18.63 10.35 11.32
CA ILE A 220 19.07 9.14 12.03
C ILE A 220 19.55 8.07 11.04
N PHE A 221 18.76 7.77 10.01
CA PHE A 221 19.11 6.75 9.03
C PHE A 221 20.32 7.11 8.16
N LYS A 222 20.62 8.42 8.01
CA LYS A 222 21.77 8.90 7.27
C LYS A 222 23.05 8.88 8.09
N SER A 223 23.02 9.29 9.37
CA SER A 223 24.23 9.70 10.10
C SER A 223 24.39 9.07 11.49
N TYR A 224 23.36 8.48 12.08
CA TYR A 224 23.39 8.05 13.49
C TYR A 224 23.11 6.55 13.71
N THR A 225 23.25 5.73 12.68
CA THR A 225 23.00 4.27 12.74
C THR A 225 23.99 3.51 13.65
N HIS A 226 25.07 4.15 14.09
CA HIS A 226 26.11 3.56 14.94
C HIS A 226 25.93 3.83 16.45
N ILE A 227 24.90 4.60 16.86
CA ILE A 227 24.57 4.92 18.25
C ILE A 227 23.26 4.25 18.62
N GLY A 228 23.30 3.28 19.55
CA GLY A 228 22.18 2.38 19.83
C GLY A 228 20.93 3.05 20.38
N SER A 229 21.05 4.05 21.27
CA SER A 229 19.93 4.80 21.81
C SER A 229 19.21 5.62 20.73
N ILE A 230 19.96 6.24 19.82
CA ILE A 230 19.42 7.01 18.69
C ILE A 230 18.84 6.06 17.63
N SER A 231 19.53 4.93 17.37
CA SER A 231 19.01 3.88 16.46
C SER A 231 17.67 3.34 16.93
N LEU A 232 17.51 3.06 18.22
CA LEU A 232 16.23 2.60 18.79
C LEU A 232 15.12 3.63 18.62
N LEU A 233 15.42 4.92 18.88
CA LEU A 233 14.49 6.02 18.60
C LEU A 233 14.10 6.05 17.12
N GLY A 234 15.11 5.97 16.22
CA GLY A 234 14.90 5.98 14.78
C GLY A 234 14.00 4.85 14.27
N ILE A 235 14.18 3.64 14.78
CA ILE A 235 13.34 2.47 14.47
C ILE A 235 11.87 2.70 14.89
N GLY A 236 11.64 3.25 16.09
CA GLY A 236 10.30 3.58 16.55
C GLY A 236 9.64 4.68 15.72
N LEU A 237 10.36 5.80 15.49
CA LEU A 237 9.85 6.93 14.72
C LEU A 237 9.62 6.57 13.24
N CYS A 238 10.46 5.75 12.64
CA CYS A 238 10.30 5.24 11.26
C CYS A 238 8.98 4.49 11.11
N THR A 239 8.67 3.58 12.03
CA THR A 239 7.40 2.83 12.02
C THR A 239 6.19 3.75 12.14
N LEU A 240 6.27 4.73 13.06
CA LEU A 240 5.22 5.74 13.21
C LEU A 240 5.05 6.58 11.93
N GLN A 241 6.16 7.05 11.35
CA GLN A 241 6.17 7.85 10.13
C GLN A 241 5.52 7.08 8.97
N ILE A 242 5.95 5.84 8.70
CA ILE A 242 5.42 5.02 7.60
C ILE A 242 3.90 4.79 7.78
N TYR A 243 3.46 4.48 9.01
CA TYR A 243 2.04 4.26 9.27
C TYR A 243 1.21 5.54 9.06
N MET A 244 1.64 6.66 9.62
CA MET A 244 0.90 7.92 9.52
C MET A 244 0.90 8.48 8.10
N ASP A 245 2.06 8.41 7.40
CA ASP A 245 2.20 8.82 6.00
C ASP A 245 1.27 8.00 5.08
N PHE A 246 1.37 6.68 5.15
CA PHE A 246 0.64 5.81 4.23
C PHE A 246 -0.85 5.75 4.55
N SER A 247 -1.23 5.53 5.82
CA SER A 247 -2.66 5.52 6.18
C SER A 247 -3.32 6.87 5.96
N GLY A 248 -2.61 7.98 6.21
CA GLY A 248 -3.10 9.34 5.94
C GLY A 248 -3.33 9.59 4.46
N SER A 249 -2.37 9.20 3.62
CA SER A 249 -2.47 9.31 2.16
C SER A 249 -3.62 8.48 1.58
N VAL A 250 -3.84 7.27 2.11
CA VAL A 250 -4.98 6.42 1.73
C VAL A 250 -6.31 7.04 2.16
N ASP A 251 -6.39 7.65 3.35
CA ASP A 251 -7.59 8.35 3.78
C ASP A 251 -7.94 9.53 2.84
N MET A 252 -6.93 10.29 2.40
CA MET A 252 -7.14 11.34 1.40
C MET A 252 -7.64 10.79 0.07
N ALA A 253 -7.09 9.67 -0.39
CA ALA A 253 -7.54 9.01 -1.62
C ALA A 253 -8.99 8.52 -1.53
N ILE A 254 -9.35 7.84 -0.44
CA ILE A 254 -10.73 7.36 -0.18
C ILE A 254 -11.69 8.53 -0.06
N GLY A 255 -11.29 9.58 0.68
CA GLY A 255 -12.10 10.80 0.83
C GLY A 255 -12.32 11.51 -0.49
N SER A 256 -11.28 11.66 -1.33
CA SER A 256 -11.39 12.28 -2.65
C SER A 256 -12.33 11.51 -3.59
N ALA A 257 -12.29 10.17 -3.57
CA ALA A 257 -13.23 9.34 -4.33
C ALA A 257 -14.67 9.48 -3.80
N LYS A 258 -14.82 9.59 -2.47
CA LYS A 258 -16.13 9.76 -1.83
C LYS A 258 -16.82 11.06 -2.23
N LEU A 259 -16.06 12.15 -2.42
CA LEU A 259 -16.57 13.41 -2.95
C LEU A 259 -17.13 13.30 -4.38
N LEU A 260 -16.78 12.25 -5.11
CA LEU A 260 -17.34 11.91 -6.43
C LEU A 260 -18.47 10.89 -6.35
N GLY A 261 -18.89 10.47 -5.15
CA GLY A 261 -19.87 9.41 -4.93
C GLY A 261 -19.33 7.99 -5.20
N ILE A 262 -17.99 7.81 -5.19
CA ILE A 262 -17.34 6.52 -5.44
C ILE A 262 -16.76 6.01 -4.12
N THR A 263 -17.21 4.81 -3.71
CA THR A 263 -16.73 4.13 -2.50
C THR A 263 -15.56 3.22 -2.84
N LEU A 264 -14.44 3.43 -2.18
CA LEU A 264 -13.23 2.62 -2.31
C LEU A 264 -13.10 1.65 -1.12
N PRO A 265 -12.39 0.51 -1.30
CA PRO A 265 -12.10 -0.40 -0.20
C PRO A 265 -11.14 0.22 0.82
N GLU A 266 -11.28 -0.17 2.09
CA GLU A 266 -10.33 0.18 3.13
C GLU A 266 -8.99 -0.53 2.90
N ASN A 267 -7.89 0.14 3.29
CA ASN A 267 -6.54 -0.40 3.13
C ASN A 267 -5.85 -0.70 4.46
N PHE A 268 -6.41 -0.20 5.57
CA PHE A 268 -5.92 -0.40 6.93
C PHE A 268 -7.08 -0.73 7.87
N ASN A 269 -6.85 -1.71 8.76
CA ASN A 269 -7.80 -2.10 9.80
C ASN A 269 -7.08 -2.35 11.13
N GLN A 270 -6.69 -1.27 11.83
CA GLN A 270 -5.99 -1.27 13.13
C GLN A 270 -4.86 -2.34 13.19
N PRO A 271 -3.81 -2.25 12.35
CA PRO A 271 -2.85 -3.33 12.17
C PRO A 271 -2.03 -3.66 13.41
N PHE A 272 -1.79 -2.70 14.29
CA PHE A 272 -1.03 -2.90 15.52
C PHE A 272 -1.77 -3.67 16.62
N PHE A 273 -3.07 -3.98 16.43
CA PHE A 273 -3.85 -4.89 17.30
C PHE A 273 -3.82 -6.35 16.83
N ALA A 274 -3.05 -6.66 15.81
CA ALA A 274 -2.89 -8.02 15.31
C ALA A 274 -2.19 -8.92 16.34
N LYS A 275 -2.52 -10.22 16.32
CA LYS A 275 -1.97 -11.24 17.22
C LYS A 275 -0.62 -11.78 16.78
N ASP A 276 -0.34 -11.70 15.47
CA ASP A 276 0.85 -12.24 14.82
C ASP A 276 1.15 -11.49 13.50
N ALA A 277 2.28 -11.79 12.87
CA ALA A 277 2.70 -11.16 11.63
C ALA A 277 1.71 -11.46 10.47
N SER A 278 1.12 -12.63 10.45
CA SER A 278 0.14 -13.03 9.44
C SER A 278 -1.14 -12.18 9.54
N GLU A 279 -1.65 -11.93 10.74
CA GLU A 279 -2.80 -11.06 10.96
C GLU A 279 -2.46 -9.60 10.71
N PHE A 280 -1.25 -9.14 11.09
CA PHE A 280 -0.78 -7.79 10.79
C PHE A 280 -0.93 -7.47 9.30
N TRP A 281 -0.46 -8.35 8.42
CA TRP A 281 -0.55 -8.16 6.97
C TRP A 281 -1.97 -8.34 6.40
N ARG A 282 -2.88 -8.97 7.10
CA ARG A 282 -4.31 -8.95 6.77
C ARG A 282 -4.99 -7.63 7.11
N ARG A 283 -4.35 -6.80 7.98
CA ARG A 283 -4.85 -5.51 8.44
C ARG A 283 -4.06 -4.32 7.88
N TRP A 284 -2.87 -4.55 7.34
CA TRP A 284 -1.96 -3.59 6.72
C TRP A 284 -1.97 -3.74 5.21
N HIS A 285 -2.10 -2.64 4.47
CA HIS A 285 -2.11 -2.62 2.99
C HIS A 285 -2.99 -3.74 2.38
N MET A 286 -4.22 -3.83 2.90
CA MET A 286 -5.15 -4.94 2.66
C MET A 286 -5.39 -5.20 1.18
N THR A 287 -5.48 -4.13 0.36
CA THR A 287 -5.79 -4.25 -1.07
C THR A 287 -4.65 -4.88 -1.86
N LEU A 288 -3.38 -4.61 -1.50
CA LEU A 288 -2.21 -5.30 -2.07
C LEU A 288 -2.19 -6.77 -1.62
N GLY A 289 -2.45 -7.04 -0.35
CA GLY A 289 -2.58 -8.40 0.17
C GLY A 289 -3.65 -9.21 -0.56
N HIS A 290 -4.82 -8.62 -0.80
CA HIS A 290 -5.90 -9.24 -1.61
C HIS A 290 -5.46 -9.46 -3.05
N PHE A 291 -4.69 -8.52 -3.65
CA PHE A 291 -4.15 -8.71 -4.99
C PHE A 291 -3.22 -9.94 -5.04
N PHE A 292 -2.24 -10.01 -4.17
CA PHE A 292 -1.29 -11.12 -4.17
C PHE A 292 -1.95 -12.45 -3.84
N ARG A 293 -2.93 -12.48 -2.92
CA ARG A 293 -3.72 -13.68 -2.64
C ARG A 293 -4.42 -14.20 -3.90
N ASP A 294 -5.11 -13.33 -4.64
CA ASP A 294 -5.99 -13.73 -5.75
C ASP A 294 -5.21 -14.05 -7.04
N TYR A 295 -4.08 -13.35 -7.29
CA TYR A 295 -3.35 -13.45 -8.56
C TYR A 295 -1.98 -14.13 -8.46
N ILE A 296 -1.46 -14.38 -7.24
CA ILE A 296 -0.20 -15.10 -7.03
C ILE A 296 -0.43 -16.33 -6.16
N PHE A 297 -0.96 -16.15 -4.93
CA PHE A 297 -1.06 -17.24 -3.97
C PHE A 297 -1.94 -18.39 -4.48
N TYR A 298 -3.19 -18.14 -4.83
CA TYR A 298 -4.08 -19.19 -5.32
C TYR A 298 -3.61 -19.83 -6.63
N PRO A 299 -3.21 -19.08 -7.68
CA PRO A 299 -2.70 -19.69 -8.90
C PRO A 299 -1.49 -20.58 -8.69
N ILE A 300 -0.54 -20.21 -7.81
CA ILE A 300 0.64 -21.00 -7.52
C ILE A 300 0.30 -22.21 -6.67
N SER A 301 -0.43 -22.04 -5.57
CA SER A 301 -0.79 -23.16 -4.68
C SER A 301 -1.60 -24.26 -5.37
N LEU A 302 -2.39 -23.89 -6.39
CA LEU A 302 -3.20 -24.80 -7.19
C LEU A 302 -2.51 -25.27 -8.49
N ALA A 303 -1.28 -24.84 -8.74
CA ALA A 303 -0.55 -25.25 -9.94
C ALA A 303 -0.23 -26.75 -9.93
N LYS A 304 -0.33 -27.38 -11.11
CA LYS A 304 -0.09 -28.84 -11.23
C LYS A 304 1.25 -29.31 -10.65
N PRO A 305 2.40 -28.63 -10.85
CA PRO A 305 3.68 -29.02 -10.23
C PRO A 305 3.62 -29.02 -8.71
N VAL A 306 3.02 -27.96 -8.11
CA VAL A 306 2.90 -27.83 -6.66
C VAL A 306 1.99 -28.92 -6.07
N GLN A 307 0.88 -29.22 -6.76
CA GLN A 307 0.00 -30.32 -6.35
C GLN A 307 0.67 -31.70 -6.48
N LYS A 308 1.49 -31.92 -7.53
CA LYS A 308 2.29 -33.14 -7.65
C LYS A 308 3.27 -33.28 -6.48
N MET A 309 3.95 -32.20 -6.12
CA MET A 309 4.87 -32.18 -4.97
C MET A 309 4.15 -32.45 -3.65
N SER A 310 2.97 -31.84 -3.44
CA SER A 310 2.14 -32.11 -2.27
C SER A 310 1.68 -33.59 -2.19
N LYS A 311 1.30 -34.20 -3.32
CA LYS A 311 0.95 -35.63 -3.39
C LYS A 311 2.14 -36.51 -3.10
N TRP A 312 3.32 -36.20 -3.63
CA TRP A 312 4.56 -36.92 -3.37
C TRP A 312 4.93 -36.84 -1.88
N THR A 313 4.89 -35.68 -1.27
CA THR A 313 5.11 -35.44 0.16
C THR A 313 4.13 -36.26 1.03
N LYS A 314 2.86 -36.30 0.62
CA LYS A 314 1.85 -37.12 1.32
C LYS A 314 2.19 -38.61 1.33
N LYS A 315 2.75 -39.13 0.21
CA LYS A 315 3.10 -40.54 0.06
C LYS A 315 4.39 -40.91 0.81
N HIS A 316 5.40 -40.02 0.82
CA HIS A 316 6.75 -40.36 1.30
C HIS A 316 7.08 -39.79 2.68
N ILE A 317 6.36 -38.78 3.15
CA ILE A 317 6.60 -38.13 4.44
C ILE A 317 5.38 -38.30 5.33
N ASN A 318 4.41 -37.36 5.24
CA ASN A 318 3.13 -37.47 5.95
C ASN A 318 2.08 -36.46 5.40
N LYS A 319 0.83 -36.67 5.81
CA LYS A 319 -0.32 -35.80 5.41
C LYS A 319 -0.23 -34.38 5.95
N SER A 320 0.33 -34.17 7.13
CA SER A 320 0.42 -32.83 7.77
C SER A 320 1.41 -31.95 7.02
N VAL A 321 2.60 -32.46 6.69
CA VAL A 321 3.59 -31.70 5.88
C VAL A 321 3.06 -31.46 4.46
N ALA A 322 2.41 -32.46 3.86
CA ALA A 322 1.86 -32.31 2.51
C ALA A 322 0.86 -31.15 2.35
N ARG A 323 0.09 -30.84 3.41
CA ARG A 323 -0.85 -29.70 3.43
C ARG A 323 -0.15 -28.34 3.43
N LEU A 324 1.09 -28.29 3.89
CA LEU A 324 1.87 -27.05 3.98
C LEU A 324 2.64 -26.72 2.69
N VAL A 325 2.92 -27.72 1.84
CA VAL A 325 3.72 -27.56 0.61
C VAL A 325 3.18 -26.44 -0.28
N GLY A 326 1.90 -26.49 -0.61
CA GLY A 326 1.27 -25.47 -1.48
C GLY A 326 1.32 -24.07 -0.88
N PRO A 327 0.83 -23.86 0.36
CA PRO A 327 0.92 -22.59 1.04
C PRO A 327 2.33 -22.04 1.16
N ILE A 328 3.32 -22.83 1.54
CA ILE A 328 4.72 -22.37 1.72
C ILE A 328 5.28 -21.85 0.39
N ILE A 329 5.15 -22.63 -0.69
CA ILE A 329 5.64 -22.22 -2.01
C ILE A 329 4.93 -20.94 -2.46
N ALA A 330 3.61 -20.89 -2.31
CA ALA A 330 2.84 -19.72 -2.73
C ALA A 330 3.18 -18.48 -1.90
N LEU A 331 3.37 -18.59 -0.58
CA LEU A 331 3.80 -17.50 0.30
C LEU A 331 5.20 -16.99 -0.08
N PHE A 332 6.13 -17.88 -0.40
CA PHE A 332 7.47 -17.48 -0.86
C PHE A 332 7.37 -16.53 -2.08
N PHE A 333 6.60 -16.93 -3.10
CA PHE A 333 6.43 -16.09 -4.29
C PHE A 333 5.64 -14.81 -4.02
N VAL A 334 4.67 -14.83 -3.11
CA VAL A 334 3.95 -13.63 -2.69
C VAL A 334 4.90 -12.62 -2.06
N TRP A 335 5.73 -13.05 -1.14
CA TRP A 335 6.64 -12.18 -0.42
C TRP A 335 7.82 -11.70 -1.25
N LEU A 336 8.31 -12.55 -2.15
CA LEU A 336 9.29 -12.14 -3.16
C LEU A 336 8.71 -11.08 -4.09
N ALA A 337 7.47 -11.27 -4.57
CA ALA A 337 6.77 -10.30 -5.40
C ALA A 337 6.48 -9.00 -4.64
N ASN A 338 6.16 -9.06 -3.34
CA ASN A 338 5.97 -7.89 -2.50
C ASN A 338 7.27 -7.06 -2.40
N GLY A 339 8.39 -7.69 -2.06
CA GLY A 339 9.68 -7.00 -2.00
C GLY A 339 10.06 -6.37 -3.35
N LEU A 340 9.94 -7.12 -4.44
CA LEU A 340 10.19 -6.60 -5.80
C LEU A 340 9.24 -5.45 -6.16
N TRP A 341 7.98 -5.50 -5.78
CA TRP A 341 7.01 -4.45 -6.09
C TRP A 341 7.39 -3.09 -5.48
N HIS A 342 7.94 -3.09 -4.27
CA HIS A 342 8.39 -1.87 -3.60
C HIS A 342 9.51 -1.16 -4.36
N GLY A 343 10.46 -1.86 -4.96
CA GLY A 343 11.48 -1.17 -5.75
C GLY A 343 12.76 -1.97 -6.02
N PRO A 344 13.68 -1.35 -6.75
CA PRO A 344 14.93 -1.95 -7.17
C PRO A 344 16.03 -1.78 -6.11
N GLN A 345 15.81 -2.28 -4.90
CA GLN A 345 16.80 -2.25 -3.82
C GLN A 345 16.87 -3.62 -3.14
N SER A 346 18.08 -4.01 -2.72
CA SER A 346 18.29 -5.27 -2.00
C SER A 346 17.54 -5.32 -0.68
N THR A 347 17.41 -4.18 0.02
CA THR A 347 16.66 -4.08 1.28
C THR A 347 15.19 -4.41 1.10
N TYR A 348 14.56 -4.07 -0.02
CA TYR A 348 13.17 -4.44 -0.31
C TYR A 348 12.98 -5.93 -0.55
N ILE A 349 13.93 -6.58 -1.25
CA ILE A 349 13.89 -8.03 -1.45
C ILE A 349 14.03 -8.73 -0.09
N LEU A 350 14.97 -8.27 0.74
CA LEU A 350 15.19 -8.81 2.09
C LEU A 350 14.00 -8.54 3.01
N TYR A 351 13.33 -7.39 2.88
CA TYR A 351 12.08 -7.08 3.57
C TYR A 351 10.99 -8.11 3.24
N GLY A 352 10.83 -8.46 1.98
CA GLY A 352 9.91 -9.53 1.58
C GLY A 352 10.28 -10.88 2.20
N LEU A 353 11.56 -11.28 2.13
CA LEU A 353 12.03 -12.54 2.73
C LEU A 353 11.92 -12.54 4.27
N TYR A 354 12.16 -11.40 4.90
CA TYR A 354 11.97 -11.21 6.34
C TYR A 354 10.55 -11.55 6.78
N TYR A 355 9.54 -10.95 6.14
CA TYR A 355 8.15 -11.25 6.47
C TYR A 355 7.72 -12.66 6.05
N PHE A 356 8.25 -13.19 4.95
CA PHE A 356 8.05 -14.60 4.60
C PHE A 356 8.47 -15.52 5.74
N ILE A 357 9.66 -15.29 6.33
CA ILE A 357 10.16 -16.11 7.45
C ILE A 357 9.24 -16.02 8.66
N PHE A 358 8.84 -14.82 9.09
CA PHE A 358 7.98 -14.67 10.28
C PHE A 358 6.58 -15.25 10.07
N ILE A 359 5.99 -15.09 8.89
CA ILE A 359 4.68 -15.70 8.57
C ILE A 359 4.79 -17.22 8.45
N LEU A 360 5.91 -17.72 7.92
CA LEU A 360 6.18 -19.16 7.90
C LEU A 360 6.32 -19.71 9.33
N LEU A 361 7.04 -19.02 10.20
CA LEU A 361 7.15 -19.39 11.61
C LEU A 361 5.79 -19.38 12.32
N ASP A 362 4.97 -18.33 12.13
CA ASP A 362 3.61 -18.28 12.68
C ASP A 362 2.78 -19.50 12.20
N LEU A 363 2.86 -19.86 10.91
CA LEU A 363 2.16 -21.02 10.34
C LEU A 363 2.65 -22.36 10.92
N LEU A 364 3.96 -22.52 11.09
CA LEU A 364 4.56 -23.76 11.62
C LEU A 364 4.35 -23.91 13.12
N LEU A 365 4.39 -22.80 13.86
CA LEU A 365 4.27 -22.78 15.33
C LEU A 365 2.82 -22.76 15.82
N GLU A 366 1.83 -22.55 14.96
CA GLU A 366 0.42 -22.49 15.37
C GLU A 366 -0.01 -23.72 16.19
N LYS A 367 0.20 -24.94 15.68
CA LYS A 367 -0.17 -26.17 16.36
C LYS A 367 0.66 -26.45 17.62
N PRO A 368 2.00 -26.34 17.61
CA PRO A 368 2.83 -26.45 18.81
C PRO A 368 2.38 -25.50 19.93
N MET A 369 2.08 -24.24 19.58
CA MET A 369 1.62 -23.25 20.57
C MET A 369 0.23 -23.59 21.15
N GLN A 370 -0.70 -24.05 20.30
CA GLN A 370 -2.01 -24.53 20.79
C GLN A 370 -1.84 -25.71 21.76
N SER A 371 -0.99 -26.69 21.42
CA SER A 371 -0.68 -27.82 22.31
C SER A 371 -0.02 -27.37 23.61
N PHE A 372 0.89 -26.40 23.55
CA PHE A 372 1.52 -25.81 24.74
C PHE A 372 0.49 -25.20 25.68
N TYR A 373 -0.42 -24.36 25.17
CA TYR A 373 -1.48 -23.75 25.96
C TYR A 373 -2.42 -24.77 26.61
N GLN A 374 -2.77 -25.82 25.85
CA GLN A 374 -3.59 -26.92 26.39
C GLN A 374 -2.89 -27.71 27.51
N LYS A 375 -1.58 -27.98 27.36
CA LYS A 375 -0.81 -28.74 28.35
C LYS A 375 -0.52 -27.96 29.64
N THR A 376 -0.28 -26.65 29.51
CA THR A 376 0.09 -25.78 30.64
C THR A 376 -1.11 -25.16 31.34
N GLY A 377 -2.32 -25.27 30.78
CA GLY A 377 -3.52 -24.58 31.28
C GLY A 377 -3.48 -23.05 31.13
N VAL A 378 -2.44 -22.50 30.47
CA VAL A 378 -2.33 -21.07 30.23
C VAL A 378 -3.33 -20.63 29.17
N SER A 379 -4.22 -19.73 29.49
CA SER A 379 -5.17 -19.17 28.51
C SER A 379 -4.42 -18.35 27.46
N SER A 380 -4.68 -18.65 26.18
CA SER A 380 -4.18 -17.86 25.05
C SER A 380 -4.67 -16.39 25.08
N ASP A 381 -5.73 -16.14 25.84
CA ASP A 381 -6.36 -14.82 26.01
C ASP A 381 -5.97 -14.10 27.29
N SER A 382 -5.08 -14.70 28.12
CA SER A 382 -4.56 -14.06 29.31
C SER A 382 -3.82 -12.77 28.98
N PHE A 383 -3.86 -11.79 29.90
CA PHE A 383 -3.19 -10.51 29.74
C PHE A 383 -1.70 -10.65 29.42
N GLY A 384 -0.99 -11.53 30.14
CA GLY A 384 0.44 -11.77 29.90
C GLY A 384 0.75 -12.28 28.49
N VAL A 385 -0.04 -13.25 28.01
CA VAL A 385 0.14 -13.80 26.63
C VAL A 385 -0.17 -12.73 25.58
N LYS A 386 -1.24 -11.94 25.76
CA LYS A 386 -1.55 -10.83 24.85
C LYS A 386 -0.45 -9.78 24.83
N THR A 387 0.09 -9.42 25.97
CA THR A 387 1.21 -8.47 26.07
C THR A 387 2.48 -8.99 25.37
N LEU A 388 2.86 -10.25 25.60
CA LEU A 388 4.02 -10.85 24.93
C LEU A 388 3.85 -10.93 23.41
N ARG A 389 2.65 -11.28 22.93
CA ARG A 389 2.34 -11.26 21.49
C ARG A 389 2.45 -9.86 20.90
N PHE A 390 1.92 -8.85 21.61
CA PHE A 390 2.02 -7.46 21.18
C PHE A 390 3.47 -7.00 21.12
N ILE A 391 4.29 -7.24 22.15
CA ILE A 391 5.72 -6.88 22.15
C ILE A 391 6.46 -7.59 21.00
N LYS A 392 6.25 -8.91 20.83
CA LYS A 392 6.81 -9.66 19.71
C LYS A 392 6.44 -9.01 18.36
N LEU A 393 5.17 -8.70 18.16
CA LEU A 393 4.69 -8.10 16.92
C LEU A 393 5.33 -6.73 16.67
N ILE A 394 5.36 -5.86 17.68
CA ILE A 394 5.97 -4.52 17.57
C ILE A 394 7.45 -4.63 17.19
N ILE A 395 8.21 -5.53 17.81
CA ILE A 395 9.62 -5.75 17.46
C ILE A 395 9.76 -6.20 16.00
N ILE A 396 8.95 -7.18 15.57
CA ILE A 396 8.97 -7.66 14.18
C ILE A 396 8.63 -6.54 13.21
N VAL A 397 7.58 -5.76 13.47
CA VAL A 397 7.15 -4.69 12.57
C VAL A 397 8.18 -3.57 12.55
N CYS A 398 8.64 -3.10 13.69
CA CYS A 398 9.61 -2.00 13.78
C CYS A 398 10.94 -2.34 13.08
N LEU A 399 11.45 -3.55 13.24
CA LEU A 399 12.65 -4.01 12.54
C LEU A 399 12.40 -4.17 11.03
N GLY A 400 11.23 -4.65 10.64
CA GLY A 400 10.84 -4.75 9.24
C GLY A 400 10.79 -3.38 8.56
N GLU A 401 10.13 -2.39 9.17
CA GLU A 401 10.05 -1.03 8.64
C GLU A 401 11.41 -0.31 8.65
N ALA A 402 12.26 -0.58 9.64
CA ALA A 402 13.63 -0.07 9.64
C ALA A 402 14.48 -0.68 8.51
N LEU A 403 14.34 -1.98 8.22
CA LEU A 403 14.98 -2.62 7.08
C LEU A 403 14.50 -2.01 5.75
N PHE A 404 13.18 -1.74 5.64
CA PHE A 404 12.57 -1.12 4.48
C PHE A 404 13.13 0.28 4.20
N LEU A 405 13.30 1.11 5.23
CA LEU A 405 13.78 2.49 5.09
C LEU A 405 15.31 2.59 5.00
N SER A 406 16.04 1.56 5.40
CA SER A 406 17.51 1.57 5.40
C SER A 406 18.07 1.69 3.99
N PRO A 407 19.09 2.56 3.77
CA PRO A 407 19.67 2.76 2.45
C PRO A 407 20.36 1.49 1.91
N ASN A 408 20.85 0.64 2.78
CA ASN A 408 21.47 -0.65 2.47
C ASN A 408 21.49 -1.57 3.70
N LEU A 409 21.82 -2.84 3.47
CA LEU A 409 21.87 -3.86 4.53
C LEU A 409 22.93 -3.58 5.60
N SER A 410 24.05 -2.99 5.21
CA SER A 410 25.12 -2.63 6.17
C SER A 410 24.65 -1.59 7.18
N ALA A 411 23.96 -0.54 6.72
CA ALA A 411 23.38 0.48 7.59
C ALA A 411 22.34 -0.10 8.55
N PHE A 412 21.46 -0.97 8.06
CA PHE A 412 20.52 -1.69 8.90
C PHE A 412 21.22 -2.56 9.94
N GLY A 413 22.23 -3.33 9.51
CA GLY A 413 23.02 -4.19 10.41
C GLY A 413 23.75 -3.39 11.50
N MET A 414 24.34 -2.24 11.14
CA MET A 414 24.97 -1.32 12.10
C MET A 414 23.94 -0.78 13.11
N MET A 415 22.78 -0.35 12.64
CA MET A 415 21.68 0.14 13.47
C MET A 415 21.24 -0.89 14.51
N VAL A 416 20.99 -2.14 14.09
CA VAL A 416 20.58 -3.22 15.00
C VAL A 416 21.73 -3.57 15.95
N LYS A 417 22.97 -3.72 15.44
CA LYS A 417 24.13 -4.06 16.26
C LYS A 417 24.38 -2.99 17.34
N SER A 418 24.25 -1.71 16.99
CA SER A 418 24.55 -0.59 17.91
C SER A 418 23.64 -0.60 19.14
N ILE A 419 22.41 -1.07 19.04
CA ILE A 419 21.46 -1.19 20.17
C ILE A 419 22.05 -2.05 21.29
N PHE A 420 22.80 -3.08 20.95
CA PHE A 420 23.38 -4.02 21.91
C PHE A 420 24.83 -3.70 22.27
N SER A 421 25.59 -3.05 21.39
CA SER A 421 27.03 -2.83 21.56
C SER A 421 27.43 -1.39 21.88
N ASN A 422 26.57 -0.40 21.59
CA ASN A 422 26.88 1.02 21.75
C ASN A 422 25.65 1.84 22.21
N PHE A 423 25.00 1.38 23.26
CA PHE A 423 23.83 2.06 23.82
C PHE A 423 24.27 3.18 24.78
N ARG A 424 24.17 4.45 24.34
CA ARG A 424 24.60 5.63 25.11
C ARG A 424 23.43 6.59 25.29
N GLY A 425 22.88 6.68 26.52
CA GLY A 425 21.75 7.57 26.82
C GLY A 425 22.10 9.06 26.72
N GLN A 426 23.35 9.44 27.07
CA GLN A 426 23.81 10.82 26.96
C GLN A 426 23.82 11.33 25.52
N GLU A 427 24.20 10.51 24.56
CA GLU A 427 24.16 10.84 23.14
C GLU A 427 22.75 11.11 22.63
N LEU A 428 21.74 10.44 23.19
CA LEU A 428 20.34 10.68 22.85
C LEU A 428 19.89 12.07 23.28
N SER A 429 20.25 12.52 24.49
CA SER A 429 19.91 13.86 24.97
C SER A 429 20.61 14.95 24.16
N ALA A 430 21.89 14.74 23.84
CA ALA A 430 22.65 15.63 22.95
C ALA A 430 22.03 15.68 21.55
N PHE A 431 21.66 14.52 20.98
CA PHE A 431 20.99 14.45 19.69
C PHE A 431 19.67 15.24 19.68
N LEU A 432 18.84 15.06 20.70
CA LEU A 432 17.55 15.76 20.82
C LEU A 432 17.71 17.29 20.97
N SER A 433 18.85 17.77 21.47
CA SER A 433 19.13 19.20 21.59
C SER A 433 19.56 19.86 20.28
N ILE A 434 20.14 19.10 19.35
CA ILE A 434 20.63 19.61 18.05
C ILE A 434 19.64 19.40 16.90
N VAL A 435 18.64 18.52 17.08
CA VAL A 435 17.61 18.29 16.07
C VAL A 435 16.73 19.53 15.94
N SER A 436 16.50 19.95 14.70
CA SER A 436 15.74 21.16 14.34
C SER A 436 14.22 21.06 14.58
N VAL A 437 13.76 20.11 15.42
CA VAL A 437 12.36 19.95 15.80
C VAL A 437 12.13 20.62 17.15
N THR A 438 11.24 21.59 17.19
CA THR A 438 10.91 22.35 18.41
C THR A 438 10.14 21.49 19.42
N LYS A 439 10.14 21.93 20.70
CA LYS A 439 9.31 21.28 21.74
C LYS A 439 7.83 21.29 21.39
N ALA A 440 7.35 22.35 20.72
CA ALA A 440 5.96 22.46 20.27
C ALA A 440 5.63 21.43 19.20
N GLU A 441 6.51 21.21 18.23
CA GLU A 441 6.32 20.18 17.19
C GLU A 441 6.31 18.77 17.79
N TRP A 442 7.23 18.47 18.74
CA TRP A 442 7.18 17.19 19.47
C TRP A 442 5.87 17.00 20.24
N LEU A 443 5.34 18.08 20.84
CA LEU A 443 4.05 18.04 21.54
C LEU A 443 2.90 17.75 20.56
N VAL A 444 2.89 18.40 19.38
CA VAL A 444 1.91 18.16 18.31
C VAL A 444 1.95 16.70 17.85
N VAL A 445 3.14 16.17 17.57
CA VAL A 445 3.32 14.76 17.18
C VAL A 445 2.83 13.82 18.28
N GLY A 446 3.18 14.10 19.56
CA GLY A 446 2.77 13.29 20.70
C GLY A 446 1.24 13.29 20.90
N ILE A 447 0.60 14.46 20.90
CA ILE A 447 -0.86 14.59 20.98
C ILE A 447 -1.53 13.89 19.79
N GLY A 448 -1.03 14.14 18.58
CA GLY A 448 -1.56 13.50 17.37
C GLY A 448 -1.47 11.97 17.44
N PHE A 449 -0.34 11.43 17.88
CA PHE A 449 -0.16 9.98 18.10
C PHE A 449 -1.18 9.43 19.12
N VAL A 450 -1.37 10.11 20.23
CA VAL A 450 -2.34 9.70 21.26
C VAL A 450 -3.77 9.72 20.70
N LEU A 451 -4.17 10.78 19.99
CA LEU A 451 -5.50 10.89 19.39
C LEU A 451 -5.77 9.79 18.36
N VAL A 452 -4.81 9.52 17.47
CA VAL A 452 -4.94 8.42 16.48
C VAL A 452 -4.98 7.06 17.18
N SER A 453 -4.20 6.87 18.25
CA SER A 453 -4.20 5.63 19.03
C SER A 453 -5.53 5.41 19.72
N LEU A 454 -6.11 6.44 20.35
CA LEU A 454 -7.44 6.37 21.00
C LEU A 454 -8.53 6.07 19.97
N PHE A 455 -8.49 6.70 18.80
CA PHE A 455 -9.40 6.43 17.70
C PHE A 455 -9.31 4.96 17.24
N ASN A 456 -8.09 4.43 17.09
CA ASN A 456 -7.87 3.05 16.68
C ASN A 456 -8.33 2.06 17.77
N ILE A 457 -8.11 2.36 19.07
CA ILE A 457 -8.61 1.55 20.20
C ILE A 457 -10.14 1.51 20.19
N ALA A 458 -10.78 2.66 20.01
CA ALA A 458 -12.24 2.73 19.96
C ALA A 458 -12.80 1.90 18.79
N LYS A 459 -12.21 2.01 17.61
CA LYS A 459 -12.59 1.20 16.45
C LYS A 459 -12.37 -0.31 16.67
N GLU A 460 -11.25 -0.71 17.27
CA GLU A 460 -11.00 -2.13 17.59
C GLU A 460 -12.02 -2.68 18.59
N LYS A 461 -12.55 -1.82 19.47
CA LYS A 461 -13.64 -2.15 20.40
C LYS A 461 -15.04 -2.10 19.76
N GLY A 462 -15.14 -1.87 18.45
CA GLY A 462 -16.40 -1.88 17.71
C GLY A 462 -17.09 -0.52 17.56
N TRP A 463 -16.45 0.59 17.93
CA TRP A 463 -17.03 1.91 17.71
C TRP A 463 -17.10 2.25 16.22
N ASP A 464 -18.32 2.56 15.76
CA ASP A 464 -18.56 3.07 14.41
C ASP A 464 -18.63 4.60 14.45
N TRP A 465 -17.52 5.25 14.04
CA TRP A 465 -17.43 6.69 14.00
C TRP A 465 -18.42 7.33 13.01
N LYS A 466 -18.75 6.62 11.90
CA LYS A 466 -19.70 7.14 10.89
C LYS A 466 -21.09 7.19 11.51
N GLN A 467 -21.54 6.10 12.10
CA GLN A 467 -22.83 6.06 12.80
C GLN A 467 -22.90 7.16 13.87
N SER A 468 -21.86 7.27 14.71
CA SER A 468 -21.81 8.29 15.78
C SER A 468 -21.84 9.71 15.21
N PHE A 469 -21.12 9.99 14.14
CA PHE A 469 -21.08 11.31 13.52
C PHE A 469 -22.41 11.66 12.85
N PHE A 470 -22.99 10.77 12.04
CA PHE A 470 -24.21 11.06 11.29
C PHE A 470 -25.47 11.04 12.15
N SER A 471 -25.46 10.35 13.31
CA SER A 471 -26.55 10.43 14.30
C SER A 471 -26.45 11.65 15.22
N SER A 472 -25.33 12.38 15.22
CA SER A 472 -25.15 13.55 16.06
C SER A 472 -25.90 14.77 15.50
N HIS A 473 -26.17 15.73 16.40
CA HIS A 473 -26.80 17.02 15.99
C HIS A 473 -25.96 17.76 14.94
N GLY A 474 -26.60 18.46 14.02
CA GLY A 474 -25.93 19.17 12.92
C GLY A 474 -24.84 20.14 13.35
N SER A 475 -25.02 20.84 14.48
CA SER A 475 -24.01 21.74 15.05
C SER A 475 -22.72 21.00 15.46
N ILE A 476 -22.85 19.77 15.99
CA ILE A 476 -21.69 18.92 16.34
C ILE A 476 -20.95 18.51 15.07
N GLN A 477 -21.69 18.15 14.01
CA GLN A 477 -21.09 17.80 12.73
C GLN A 477 -20.28 18.97 12.15
N VAL A 478 -20.83 20.18 12.18
CA VAL A 478 -20.14 21.40 11.73
C VAL A 478 -18.92 21.70 12.62
N LEU A 479 -19.05 21.56 13.94
CA LEU A 479 -17.95 21.79 14.88
C LEU A 479 -16.79 20.81 14.64
N VAL A 480 -17.08 19.53 14.40
CA VAL A 480 -16.04 18.52 14.06
C VAL A 480 -15.35 18.86 12.76
N MET A 481 -16.09 19.17 11.70
CA MET A 481 -15.52 19.55 10.41
C MET A 481 -14.67 20.82 10.49
N TYR A 482 -15.16 21.83 11.15
CA TYR A 482 -14.43 23.09 11.39
C TYR A 482 -13.18 22.85 12.24
N GLY A 483 -13.31 22.08 13.31
CA GLY A 483 -12.19 21.71 14.19
C GLY A 483 -11.06 20.99 13.44
N LEU A 484 -11.38 20.10 12.49
CA LEU A 484 -10.39 19.43 11.65
C LEU A 484 -9.63 20.41 10.73
N VAL A 485 -10.35 21.41 10.17
CA VAL A 485 -9.72 22.46 9.34
C VAL A 485 -8.79 23.33 10.18
N VAL A 486 -9.27 23.80 11.34
CA VAL A 486 -8.47 24.62 12.26
C VAL A 486 -7.24 23.83 12.74
N ALA A 487 -7.41 22.56 13.11
CA ALA A 487 -6.29 21.71 13.51
C ALA A 487 -5.27 21.56 12.38
N TYR A 488 -5.72 21.40 11.13
CA TYR A 488 -4.81 21.33 9.98
C TYR A 488 -4.07 22.67 9.79
N ILE A 489 -4.76 23.80 9.85
CA ILE A 489 -4.14 25.13 9.69
C ILE A 489 -3.09 25.39 10.78
N LEU A 490 -3.38 25.00 12.03
CA LEU A 490 -2.50 25.30 13.17
C LEU A 490 -1.32 24.31 13.33
N PHE A 491 -1.50 23.05 12.98
CA PHE A 491 -0.56 21.98 13.36
C PHE A 491 0.12 21.27 12.20
N ALA A 492 -0.33 21.46 10.96
CA ALA A 492 0.31 20.80 9.83
C ALA A 492 1.62 21.53 9.43
N THR A 493 2.61 20.74 8.98
CA THR A 493 3.86 21.25 8.44
C THR A 493 3.67 21.69 6.98
N TYR A 494 3.47 22.98 6.75
CA TYR A 494 3.35 23.58 5.42
C TYR A 494 3.79 25.05 5.41
N GLY A 495 4.02 25.59 4.20
CA GLY A 495 4.39 26.99 4.01
C GLY A 495 5.90 27.27 4.01
N PRO A 496 6.31 28.55 4.06
CA PRO A 496 7.71 28.95 4.10
C PRO A 496 8.40 28.38 5.35
N GLY A 497 9.59 27.78 5.17
CA GLY A 497 10.36 27.19 6.25
C GLY A 497 10.16 25.68 6.44
N PHE A 498 9.20 25.08 5.75
CA PHE A 498 9.03 23.62 5.74
C PHE A 498 9.40 23.03 4.38
N ASP A 499 10.29 22.04 4.38
CA ASP A 499 10.58 21.25 3.19
C ASP A 499 9.41 20.32 2.88
N HIS A 500 9.03 20.26 1.61
CA HIS A 500 7.97 19.36 1.18
C HIS A 500 8.46 17.89 1.26
N VAL A 501 7.97 17.17 2.24
CA VAL A 501 8.23 15.73 2.35
C VAL A 501 7.36 14.99 1.33
N ALA A 502 8.01 14.32 0.36
CA ALA A 502 7.30 13.46 -0.58
C ALA A 502 6.61 12.31 0.17
N MET A 503 5.45 11.88 -0.32
CA MET A 503 4.81 10.68 0.24
C MET A 503 5.74 9.48 0.02
N MET A 504 5.99 8.68 1.06
CA MET A 504 6.99 7.61 1.03
C MET A 504 6.73 6.59 -0.09
N TYR A 505 5.48 6.30 -0.40
CA TYR A 505 5.09 5.36 -1.46
C TYR A 505 4.84 6.02 -2.84
N ALA A 506 4.92 7.34 -2.99
CA ALA A 506 4.69 8.00 -4.28
C ALA A 506 5.87 7.85 -5.27
N GLY A 507 7.01 7.38 -4.81
CA GLY A 507 8.21 7.14 -5.60
C GLY A 507 8.35 5.71 -6.16
N PHE A 508 7.40 4.82 -5.86
CA PHE A 508 7.46 3.40 -6.23
C PHE A 508 6.84 3.06 -7.57
#